data_55f7d2e394a865d6ad0cfdee2b41db15
#
_entry.id   55f7d2e394a865d6ad0cfdee2b41db15
#
_cell.length_a   1.000
_cell.length_b   1.000
_cell.length_c   1.000
_cell.angle_alpha   90.00
_cell.angle_beta   90.00
_cell.angle_gamma   90.00
#
_symmetry.space_group_name_H-M   'P 1'
#
loop_
_entity.id
_entity.type
_entity.pdbx_description
1 polymer ?
#
loop_
_entity_poly.entity_id
_entity_poly.type
_entity_poly.pdbx_seq_one_letter_code
_entity_poly.pdbx_strand_id
1 'polypeptide(L)'
;MKNRFMKGSLAALVTLLAGNAYAAQEVTVYTAFETDILAKYKNAFESENPDINIKWVRDSTGIMTAKLLAEKNNPRAEVVWGLAGSSMALLKEEGILKPYTPHGVEALRSNLNDPQSTQAWYGNDAFFNAVCFNEVVAKQLNLPAPKSWDDLTKPIYKGHIAMPNPASSGTGYMQVSAWLQNMGEDQGWNYMQKLDQNIAHYTHSGSKPCVQAGMGEVAIGISMASRGAKLKTQGAPLSVITPEGIGWESEAVGLVKPSDAAQRVIDWSISKAANELYIEMYPVVGHQDVTGKAENFPNVEKNMAKMDFARMGSERADVLKTWSEKFDAKSEPKS
;
A
#
# COMPACT_ATOMS: atom_id res chain seq x y z
N MET A 1 -54.90 66.24 37.43
CA MET A 1 -53.80 66.10 36.52
C MET A 1 -53.21 64.68 36.68
N LYS A 2 -53.50 63.76 35.78
CA LYS A 2 -53.06 62.33 35.85
C LYS A 2 -52.08 62.06 34.72
N ASN A 3 -50.79 61.83 35.03
CA ASN A 3 -49.76 61.45 34.10
C ASN A 3 -49.82 59.90 33.87
N ARG A 4 -50.11 59.48 32.66
CA ARG A 4 -50.00 58.12 32.22
C ARG A 4 -48.58 57.88 31.62
N PHE A 5 -47.78 57.11 32.30
CA PHE A 5 -46.53 56.58 31.73
C PHE A 5 -46.84 55.38 30.78
N MET A 6 -46.53 55.56 29.54
CA MET A 6 -46.53 54.44 28.51
C MET A 6 -45.24 53.66 28.63
N LYS A 7 -45.35 52.39 29.03
CA LYS A 7 -44.22 51.41 28.97
C LYS A 7 -44.16 50.83 27.60
N GLY A 8 -43.19 51.26 26.81
CA GLY A 8 -42.86 50.62 25.55
C GLY A 8 -42.09 49.28 25.77
N SER A 9 -42.67 48.16 25.45
CA SER A 9 -41.96 46.85 25.46
C SER A 9 -41.19 46.70 24.14
N LEU A 10 -39.86 46.70 24.23
CA LEU A 10 -38.97 46.41 23.14
C LEU A 10 -38.83 44.88 23.05
N ALA A 11 -39.54 44.26 22.12
CA ALA A 11 -39.38 42.82 21.81
C ALA A 11 -38.14 42.66 20.95
N ALA A 12 -37.06 42.15 21.55
CA ALA A 12 -35.86 41.74 20.82
C ALA A 12 -36.14 40.42 20.07
N LEU A 13 -36.19 40.50 18.76
CA LEU A 13 -36.30 39.34 17.85
C LEU A 13 -34.93 38.65 17.77
N VAL A 14 -34.72 37.61 18.57
CA VAL A 14 -33.55 36.74 18.46
C VAL A 14 -33.79 35.78 17.30
N THR A 15 -33.24 36.08 16.12
CA THR A 15 -33.17 35.16 15.00
C THR A 15 -32.16 34.07 15.32
N LEU A 16 -32.62 32.91 15.77
CA LEU A 16 -31.81 31.69 15.83
C LEU A 16 -31.49 31.25 14.38
N LEU A 17 -30.27 31.56 13.96
CA LEU A 17 -29.68 30.87 12.80
C LEU A 17 -29.42 29.43 13.23
N ALA A 18 -30.43 28.56 13.04
CA ALA A 18 -30.23 27.10 13.05
C ALA A 18 -29.35 26.77 11.84
N GLY A 19 -28.05 26.76 12.04
CA GLY A 19 -27.13 26.17 11.09
C GLY A 19 -27.52 24.70 10.96
N ASN A 20 -28.01 24.29 9.78
CA ASN A 20 -28.16 22.89 9.43
C ASN A 20 -26.77 22.26 9.49
N ALA A 21 -26.38 21.67 10.60
CA ALA A 21 -25.26 20.75 10.66
C ALA A 21 -25.68 19.52 9.85
N TYR A 22 -25.43 19.50 8.54
CA TYR A 22 -25.51 18.28 7.77
C TYR A 22 -24.50 17.32 8.38
N ALA A 23 -24.95 16.11 8.74
CA ALA A 23 -24.03 15.05 9.13
C ALA A 23 -23.09 14.80 7.93
N ALA A 24 -21.78 14.72 8.20
CA ALA A 24 -20.80 14.46 7.15
C ALA A 24 -21.15 13.17 6.41
N GLN A 25 -21.07 13.21 5.08
CA GLN A 25 -21.32 12.04 4.24
C GLN A 25 -20.20 11.02 4.46
N GLU A 26 -20.55 9.78 4.87
CA GLU A 26 -19.56 8.71 5.01
C GLU A 26 -19.20 8.13 3.64
N VAL A 27 -17.90 8.04 3.35
CA VAL A 27 -17.34 7.35 2.18
C VAL A 27 -16.55 6.14 2.65
N THR A 28 -16.98 4.95 2.25
CA THR A 28 -16.28 3.70 2.58
C THR A 28 -15.11 3.48 1.63
N VAL A 29 -13.89 3.52 2.18
CA VAL A 29 -12.63 3.38 1.46
C VAL A 29 -11.92 2.08 1.83
N TYR A 30 -11.70 1.21 0.84
CA TYR A 30 -10.91 -0.02 1.03
C TYR A 30 -9.44 0.27 0.75
N THR A 31 -8.56 -0.20 1.66
CA THR A 31 -7.14 0.15 1.62
C THR A 31 -6.23 -0.99 2.10
N ALA A 32 -5.00 -0.99 1.59
CA ALA A 32 -3.89 -1.80 2.12
C ALA A 32 -2.77 -0.95 2.73
N PHE A 33 -2.93 0.36 2.81
CA PHE A 33 -1.98 1.22 3.51
C PHE A 33 -1.70 0.75 4.94
N GLU A 34 -0.53 1.05 5.44
CA GLU A 34 -0.15 0.74 6.82
C GLU A 34 -1.04 1.50 7.83
N THR A 35 -1.41 0.83 8.92
CA THR A 35 -2.37 1.38 9.89
C THR A 35 -1.92 2.67 10.55
N ASP A 36 -0.61 2.85 10.68
CA ASP A 36 0.01 4.00 11.35
C ASP A 36 0.03 5.30 10.52
N ILE A 37 -0.42 5.26 9.26
CA ILE A 37 -0.55 6.43 8.38
C ILE A 37 -2.01 6.82 8.09
N LEU A 38 -2.97 5.90 8.31
CA LEU A 38 -4.38 6.12 7.94
C LEU A 38 -5.01 7.35 8.61
N ALA A 39 -4.73 7.54 9.91
CA ALA A 39 -5.24 8.69 10.64
C ALA A 39 -4.72 10.02 10.08
N LYS A 40 -3.46 10.06 9.63
CA LYS A 40 -2.84 11.24 9.05
C LYS A 40 -3.52 11.63 7.74
N TYR A 41 -3.73 10.65 6.83
CA TYR A 41 -4.37 10.89 5.55
C TYR A 41 -5.84 11.30 5.71
N LYS A 42 -6.57 10.60 6.59
CA LYS A 42 -7.95 10.95 6.92
C LYS A 42 -8.08 12.38 7.44
N ASN A 43 -7.29 12.74 8.45
CA ASN A 43 -7.36 14.05 9.06
C ASN A 43 -7.01 15.16 8.08
N ALA A 44 -6.02 14.95 7.21
CA ALA A 44 -5.65 15.93 6.20
C ALA A 44 -6.77 16.10 5.16
N PHE A 45 -7.35 15.04 4.65
CA PHE A 45 -8.48 15.08 3.72
C PHE A 45 -9.70 15.77 4.35
N GLU A 46 -10.11 15.36 5.56
CA GLU A 46 -11.31 15.86 6.23
C GLU A 46 -11.17 17.31 6.68
N SER A 47 -9.96 17.81 6.90
CA SER A 47 -9.73 19.22 7.19
C SER A 47 -10.08 20.14 6.01
N GLU A 48 -9.90 19.65 4.78
CA GLU A 48 -10.24 20.36 3.54
C GLU A 48 -11.66 20.02 3.07
N ASN A 49 -12.24 18.90 3.55
CA ASN A 49 -13.57 18.40 3.17
C ASN A 49 -14.40 18.05 4.41
N PRO A 50 -14.80 19.04 5.23
CA PRO A 50 -15.44 18.80 6.54
C PRO A 50 -16.85 18.18 6.43
N ASP A 51 -17.42 18.16 5.25
CA ASP A 51 -18.69 17.52 4.91
C ASP A 51 -18.59 16.04 4.52
N ILE A 52 -17.35 15.48 4.47
CA ILE A 52 -17.09 14.08 4.14
C ILE A 52 -16.32 13.40 5.28
N ASN A 53 -16.71 12.19 5.64
CA ASN A 53 -16.04 11.35 6.62
C ASN A 53 -15.56 10.05 5.98
N ILE A 54 -14.24 9.81 5.99
CA ILE A 54 -13.65 8.56 5.48
C ILE A 54 -13.85 7.44 6.49
N LYS A 55 -14.44 6.34 6.03
CA LYS A 55 -14.50 5.07 6.76
C LYS A 55 -13.55 4.06 6.14
N TRP A 56 -12.44 3.84 6.80
CA TRP A 56 -11.46 2.86 6.36
C TRP A 56 -11.93 1.42 6.61
N VAL A 57 -11.76 0.59 5.58
CA VAL A 57 -11.77 -0.88 5.70
C VAL A 57 -10.40 -1.35 5.24
N ARG A 58 -9.61 -1.87 6.17
CA ARG A 58 -8.19 -2.14 5.95
C ARG A 58 -7.87 -3.63 6.10
N ASP A 59 -7.14 -4.17 5.13
CA ASP A 59 -6.38 -5.42 5.25
C ASP A 59 -5.21 -5.40 4.23
N SER A 60 -4.41 -6.45 4.17
CA SER A 60 -3.36 -6.61 3.16
C SER A 60 -3.95 -6.70 1.74
N THR A 61 -3.18 -6.26 0.73
CA THR A 61 -3.65 -6.10 -0.66
C THR A 61 -4.36 -7.34 -1.20
N GLY A 62 -3.82 -8.54 -0.96
CA GLY A 62 -4.44 -9.77 -1.47
C GLY A 62 -5.83 -10.03 -0.88
N ILE A 63 -5.99 -9.78 0.42
CA ILE A 63 -7.28 -9.94 1.11
C ILE A 63 -8.28 -8.89 0.64
N MET A 64 -7.86 -7.61 0.50
CA MET A 64 -8.72 -6.56 -0.04
C MET A 64 -9.14 -6.86 -1.48
N THR A 65 -8.24 -7.35 -2.31
CA THR A 65 -8.54 -7.76 -3.68
C THR A 65 -9.58 -8.89 -3.71
N ALA A 66 -9.38 -9.94 -2.92
CA ALA A 66 -10.34 -11.06 -2.83
C ALA A 66 -11.72 -10.59 -2.31
N LYS A 67 -11.74 -9.67 -1.34
CA LYS A 67 -12.97 -9.08 -0.81
C LYS A 67 -13.71 -8.28 -1.88
N LEU A 68 -13.03 -7.43 -2.64
CA LEU A 68 -13.62 -6.66 -3.74
C LEU A 68 -14.19 -7.56 -4.84
N LEU A 69 -13.47 -8.63 -5.20
CA LEU A 69 -13.95 -9.64 -6.15
C LEU A 69 -15.22 -10.34 -5.64
N ALA A 70 -15.25 -10.75 -4.37
CA ALA A 70 -16.41 -11.39 -3.75
C ALA A 70 -17.63 -10.44 -3.66
N GLU A 71 -17.39 -9.15 -3.52
CA GLU A 71 -18.44 -8.12 -3.45
C GLU A 71 -18.81 -7.52 -4.83
N LYS A 72 -18.27 -8.05 -5.94
CA LYS A 72 -18.42 -7.51 -7.30
C LYS A 72 -19.86 -7.13 -7.66
N ASN A 73 -20.82 -7.96 -7.31
CA ASN A 73 -22.24 -7.75 -7.63
C ASN A 73 -22.97 -6.80 -6.66
N ASN A 74 -22.40 -6.53 -5.50
CA ASN A 74 -22.93 -5.60 -4.51
C ASN A 74 -21.79 -4.95 -3.73
N PRO A 75 -21.02 -4.06 -4.36
CA PRO A 75 -19.83 -3.45 -3.75
C PRO A 75 -20.20 -2.64 -2.51
N ARG A 76 -19.44 -2.80 -1.45
CA ARG A 76 -19.55 -1.96 -0.24
C ARG A 76 -18.58 -0.79 -0.29
N ALA A 77 -17.41 -0.99 -0.90
CA ALA A 77 -16.46 0.08 -1.14
C ALA A 77 -17.02 1.10 -2.13
N GLU A 78 -16.73 2.38 -1.91
CA GLU A 78 -16.96 3.46 -2.86
C GLU A 78 -15.65 3.84 -3.57
N VAL A 79 -14.54 3.78 -2.83
CA VAL A 79 -13.18 4.06 -3.30
C VAL A 79 -12.26 2.93 -2.84
N VAL A 80 -11.31 2.58 -3.70
CA VAL A 80 -10.10 1.85 -3.33
C VAL A 80 -8.98 2.87 -3.29
N TRP A 81 -8.20 2.92 -2.20
CA TRP A 81 -7.10 3.86 -2.06
C TRP A 81 -5.92 3.19 -1.35
N GLY A 82 -4.80 3.02 -2.06
CA GLY A 82 -3.60 2.36 -1.57
C GLY A 82 -3.61 0.85 -1.75
N LEU A 83 -4.07 0.36 -2.92
CA LEU A 83 -3.83 -1.01 -3.37
C LEU A 83 -2.75 -1.04 -4.46
N ALA A 84 -2.03 -2.16 -4.53
CA ALA A 84 -1.02 -2.40 -5.55
C ALA A 84 -1.59 -2.33 -6.99
N GLY A 85 -0.84 -1.75 -7.91
CA GLY A 85 -1.23 -1.53 -9.30
C GLY A 85 -1.66 -2.81 -10.03
N SER A 86 -1.03 -3.95 -9.76
CA SER A 86 -1.43 -5.25 -10.30
C SER A 86 -2.84 -5.68 -9.85
N SER A 87 -3.20 -5.39 -8.60
CA SER A 87 -4.56 -5.62 -8.09
C SER A 87 -5.56 -4.66 -8.73
N MET A 88 -5.17 -3.40 -8.93
CA MET A 88 -6.02 -2.41 -9.61
C MET A 88 -6.27 -2.79 -11.07
N ALA A 89 -5.26 -3.33 -11.78
CA ALA A 89 -5.41 -3.85 -13.13
C ALA A 89 -6.44 -4.99 -13.17
N LEU A 90 -6.33 -5.99 -12.29
CA LEU A 90 -7.30 -7.07 -12.17
C LEU A 90 -8.71 -6.56 -11.86
N LEU A 91 -8.86 -5.67 -10.88
CA LEU A 91 -10.17 -5.11 -10.50
C LEU A 91 -10.82 -4.31 -11.64
N LYS A 92 -10.02 -3.68 -12.48
CA LYS A 92 -10.50 -3.02 -13.71
C LYS A 92 -11.00 -4.03 -14.72
N GLU A 93 -10.22 -5.07 -15.03
CA GLU A 93 -10.62 -6.14 -15.96
C GLU A 93 -11.92 -6.83 -15.53
N GLU A 94 -12.08 -7.02 -14.22
CA GLU A 94 -13.31 -7.55 -13.62
C GLU A 94 -14.49 -6.54 -13.61
N GLY A 95 -14.30 -5.31 -14.09
CA GLY A 95 -15.33 -4.28 -14.16
C GLY A 95 -15.77 -3.70 -12.82
N ILE A 96 -14.96 -3.91 -11.77
CA ILE A 96 -15.20 -3.37 -10.41
C ILE A 96 -14.84 -1.89 -10.38
N LEU A 97 -13.68 -1.52 -10.91
CA LEU A 97 -13.29 -0.12 -11.03
C LEU A 97 -14.03 0.56 -12.17
N LYS A 98 -14.50 1.77 -11.89
CA LYS A 98 -15.22 2.61 -12.86
C LYS A 98 -14.29 3.67 -13.43
N PRO A 99 -14.36 3.95 -14.73
CA PRO A 99 -13.61 5.05 -15.33
C PRO A 99 -13.98 6.37 -14.64
N TYR A 100 -12.98 7.13 -14.29
CA TYR A 100 -13.10 8.49 -13.77
C TYR A 100 -11.82 9.24 -14.10
N THR A 101 -11.91 10.46 -14.58
CA THR A 101 -10.77 11.33 -14.82
C THR A 101 -10.71 12.37 -13.71
N PRO A 102 -9.80 12.23 -12.74
CA PRO A 102 -9.73 13.16 -11.62
C PRO A 102 -9.17 14.52 -12.02
N HIS A 103 -9.52 15.54 -11.26
CA HIS A 103 -8.94 16.86 -11.41
C HIS A 103 -7.44 16.83 -11.08
N GLY A 104 -6.61 17.43 -11.93
CA GLY A 104 -5.16 17.48 -11.74
C GLY A 104 -4.41 16.22 -12.22
N VAL A 105 -5.08 15.31 -12.93
CA VAL A 105 -4.45 14.07 -13.44
C VAL A 105 -3.24 14.34 -14.35
N GLU A 106 -3.19 15.48 -15.01
CA GLU A 106 -2.08 15.93 -15.87
C GLU A 106 -0.78 16.18 -15.11
N ALA A 107 -0.86 16.39 -13.79
CA ALA A 107 0.31 16.55 -12.94
C ALA A 107 0.90 15.21 -12.45
N LEU A 108 0.30 14.09 -12.83
CA LEU A 108 0.75 12.77 -12.39
C LEU A 108 1.83 12.18 -13.31
N ARG A 109 2.69 11.37 -12.71
CA ARG A 109 3.66 10.52 -13.43
C ARG A 109 2.92 9.39 -14.13
N SER A 110 2.90 9.41 -15.45
CA SER A 110 2.14 8.45 -16.27
C SER A 110 2.54 6.98 -16.03
N ASN A 111 3.81 6.73 -15.71
CA ASN A 111 4.33 5.38 -15.46
C ASN A 111 3.85 4.73 -14.15
N LEU A 112 3.16 5.48 -13.28
CA LEU A 112 2.53 4.96 -12.07
C LEU A 112 1.02 4.75 -12.21
N ASN A 113 0.44 5.19 -13.31
CA ASN A 113 -1.01 5.13 -13.56
C ASN A 113 -1.39 3.90 -14.41
N ASP A 114 -2.69 3.69 -14.53
CA ASP A 114 -3.27 2.75 -15.49
C ASP A 114 -2.71 3.02 -16.91
N PRO A 115 -2.01 2.06 -17.52
CA PRO A 115 -1.39 2.27 -18.83
C PRO A 115 -2.38 2.27 -19.99
N GLN A 116 -3.63 1.91 -19.75
CA GLN A 116 -4.65 1.82 -20.80
C GLN A 116 -5.27 3.20 -21.11
N SER A 117 -5.79 3.38 -22.32
CA SER A 117 -6.38 4.63 -22.78
C SER A 117 -7.60 5.07 -21.95
N THR A 118 -8.40 4.12 -21.48
CA THR A 118 -9.50 4.38 -20.53
C THR A 118 -8.98 4.08 -19.13
N GLN A 119 -8.47 5.11 -18.46
CA GLN A 119 -7.91 4.96 -17.13
C GLN A 119 -9.00 4.77 -16.08
N ALA A 120 -8.77 3.88 -15.14
CA ALA A 120 -9.65 3.59 -14.02
C ALA A 120 -8.93 3.63 -12.67
N TRP A 121 -7.60 3.82 -12.65
CA TRP A 121 -6.82 3.97 -11.43
C TRP A 121 -5.57 4.83 -11.65
N TYR A 122 -5.11 5.46 -10.58
CA TYR A 122 -4.03 6.44 -10.57
C TYR A 122 -3.08 6.17 -9.42
N GLY A 123 -1.78 6.18 -9.70
CA GLY A 123 -0.75 5.92 -8.70
C GLY A 123 -0.57 7.07 -7.72
N ASN A 124 -0.61 6.74 -6.45
CA ASN A 124 -0.30 7.66 -5.36
C ASN A 124 1.21 7.74 -5.12
N ASP A 125 1.87 6.60 -5.17
CA ASP A 125 3.31 6.43 -4.96
C ASP A 125 3.82 5.13 -5.59
N ALA A 126 5.14 4.89 -5.47
CA ALA A 126 5.76 3.62 -5.78
C ALA A 126 6.36 3.00 -4.52
N PHE A 127 6.04 1.73 -4.28
CA PHE A 127 6.62 0.95 -3.20
C PHE A 127 7.54 -0.16 -3.73
N PHE A 128 8.51 -0.56 -2.91
CA PHE A 128 9.62 -1.41 -3.32
C PHE A 128 9.88 -2.52 -2.31
N ASN A 129 10.34 -3.67 -2.79
CA ASN A 129 10.88 -4.70 -1.91
C ASN A 129 12.28 -4.33 -1.42
N ALA A 130 12.63 -4.90 -0.28
CA ALA A 130 13.98 -4.88 0.27
C ALA A 130 14.19 -6.08 1.20
N VAL A 131 15.43 -6.32 1.53
CA VAL A 131 15.87 -7.25 2.57
C VAL A 131 16.21 -6.44 3.81
N CYS A 132 15.43 -6.60 4.88
CA CYS A 132 15.73 -6.07 6.21
C CYS A 132 16.66 -7.04 6.93
N PHE A 133 17.91 -6.66 7.10
CA PHE A 133 18.96 -7.47 7.72
C PHE A 133 19.29 -6.93 9.11
N ASN A 134 19.05 -7.74 10.14
CA ASN A 134 19.39 -7.34 11.52
C ASN A 134 20.88 -7.58 11.81
N GLU A 135 21.64 -6.50 11.95
CA GLU A 135 23.09 -6.54 12.11
C GLU A 135 23.51 -7.18 13.45
N VAL A 136 22.70 -7.02 14.51
CA VAL A 136 23.00 -7.57 15.84
C VAL A 136 22.79 -9.08 15.85
N VAL A 137 21.63 -9.55 15.39
CA VAL A 137 21.33 -10.99 15.30
C VAL A 137 22.29 -11.69 14.34
N ALA A 138 22.56 -11.07 13.19
CA ALA A 138 23.50 -11.61 12.21
C ALA A 138 24.91 -11.77 12.78
N LYS A 139 25.39 -10.79 13.56
CA LYS A 139 26.69 -10.90 14.23
C LYS A 139 26.72 -12.06 15.25
N GLN A 140 25.65 -12.24 16.03
CA GLN A 140 25.55 -13.33 17.01
C GLN A 140 25.57 -14.72 16.33
N LEU A 141 24.93 -14.83 15.15
CA LEU A 141 24.81 -16.06 14.38
C LEU A 141 25.92 -16.25 13.32
N ASN A 142 26.86 -15.30 13.22
CA ASN A 142 27.90 -15.25 12.20
C ASN A 142 27.34 -15.28 10.74
N LEU A 143 26.20 -14.63 10.49
CA LEU A 143 25.59 -14.54 9.19
C LEU A 143 26.19 -13.37 8.40
N PRO A 144 26.70 -13.58 7.16
CA PRO A 144 27.11 -12.48 6.31
C PRO A 144 25.90 -11.71 5.79
N ALA A 145 26.08 -10.41 5.48
CA ALA A 145 25.03 -9.65 4.81
C ALA A 145 24.85 -10.16 3.36
N PRO A 146 23.61 -10.47 2.91
CA PRO A 146 23.38 -10.93 1.56
C PRO A 146 23.59 -9.78 0.56
N LYS A 147 24.21 -10.08 -0.59
CA LYS A 147 24.47 -9.12 -1.68
C LYS A 147 23.57 -9.34 -2.89
N SER A 148 22.98 -10.51 -3.00
CA SER A 148 22.11 -10.93 -4.10
C SER A 148 20.97 -11.79 -3.60
N TRP A 149 19.96 -11.99 -4.44
CA TRP A 149 18.89 -12.96 -4.15
C TRP A 149 19.45 -14.38 -3.98
N ASP A 150 20.43 -14.77 -4.80
CA ASP A 150 21.06 -16.11 -4.72
C ASP A 150 21.76 -16.34 -3.37
N ASP A 151 22.30 -15.33 -2.75
CA ASP A 151 22.90 -15.47 -1.43
C ASP A 151 21.90 -16.03 -0.40
N LEU A 152 20.63 -15.62 -0.48
CA LEU A 152 19.58 -16.04 0.43
C LEU A 152 19.22 -17.53 0.32
N THR A 153 19.67 -18.21 -0.75
CA THR A 153 19.50 -19.66 -0.90
C THR A 153 20.59 -20.49 -0.23
N LYS A 154 21.66 -19.84 0.28
CA LYS A 154 22.78 -20.53 0.95
C LYS A 154 22.31 -21.16 2.27
N PRO A 155 22.75 -22.39 2.59
CA PRO A 155 22.31 -23.11 3.80
C PRO A 155 22.56 -22.38 5.13
N ILE A 156 23.51 -21.44 5.15
CA ILE A 156 23.82 -20.65 6.35
C ILE A 156 22.61 -19.83 6.85
N TYR A 157 21.65 -19.50 5.96
CA TYR A 157 20.45 -18.73 6.33
C TYR A 157 19.25 -19.59 6.71
N LYS A 158 19.42 -20.93 6.81
CA LYS A 158 18.31 -21.84 7.08
C LYS A 158 17.57 -21.51 8.36
N GLY A 159 16.25 -21.23 8.24
CA GLY A 159 15.37 -20.87 9.36
C GLY A 159 15.55 -19.44 9.88
N HIS A 160 16.30 -18.58 9.17
CA HIS A 160 16.56 -17.20 9.58
C HIS A 160 15.86 -16.14 8.71
N ILE A 161 15.06 -16.56 7.74
CA ILE A 161 14.39 -15.66 6.79
C ILE A 161 12.88 -15.73 7.00
N ALA A 162 12.23 -14.57 7.11
CA ALA A 162 10.78 -14.42 6.97
C ALA A 162 10.45 -13.67 5.66
N MET A 163 9.33 -14.03 5.05
CA MET A 163 8.84 -13.40 3.81
C MET A 163 7.32 -13.30 3.84
N PRO A 164 6.69 -12.31 3.19
CA PRO A 164 5.24 -12.25 3.09
C PRO A 164 4.67 -13.35 2.19
N ASN A 165 3.53 -13.92 2.58
CA ASN A 165 2.75 -14.81 1.72
C ASN A 165 2.14 -14.01 0.55
N PRO A 166 2.39 -14.36 -0.72
CA PRO A 166 1.90 -13.63 -1.88
C PRO A 166 0.38 -13.68 -2.05
N ALA A 167 -0.31 -14.66 -1.46
CA ALA A 167 -1.76 -14.74 -1.54
C ALA A 167 -2.45 -13.66 -0.70
N SER A 168 -1.89 -13.32 0.47
CA SER A 168 -2.42 -12.26 1.34
C SER A 168 -1.76 -10.90 1.09
N SER A 169 -0.47 -10.87 0.78
CA SER A 169 0.34 -9.66 0.71
C SER A 169 0.67 -9.23 -0.72
N GLY A 170 0.38 -7.96 -1.06
CA GLY A 170 0.85 -7.34 -2.30
C GLY A 170 2.38 -7.31 -2.39
N THR A 171 3.07 -7.03 -1.28
CA THR A 171 4.54 -7.04 -1.20
C THR A 171 5.12 -8.43 -1.51
N GLY A 172 4.48 -9.49 -1.01
CA GLY A 172 4.87 -10.86 -1.32
C GLY A 172 4.64 -11.19 -2.79
N TYR A 173 3.46 -10.86 -3.33
CA TYR A 173 3.11 -11.09 -4.72
C TYR A 173 4.02 -10.32 -5.69
N MET A 174 4.31 -9.08 -5.38
CA MET A 174 5.22 -8.22 -6.14
C MET A 174 6.61 -8.85 -6.30
N GLN A 175 7.20 -9.38 -5.22
CA GLN A 175 8.52 -10.00 -5.30
C GLN A 175 8.50 -11.35 -6.03
N VAL A 176 7.48 -12.18 -5.82
CA VAL A 176 7.28 -13.43 -6.58
C VAL A 176 7.19 -13.12 -8.07
N SER A 177 6.37 -12.15 -8.46
CA SER A 177 6.23 -11.72 -9.84
C SER A 177 7.54 -11.16 -10.42
N ALA A 178 8.32 -10.41 -9.64
CA ALA A 178 9.62 -9.92 -10.06
C ALA A 178 10.58 -11.08 -10.41
N TRP A 179 10.65 -12.10 -9.58
CA TRP A 179 11.48 -13.28 -9.88
C TRP A 179 10.99 -14.02 -11.14
N LEU A 180 9.68 -14.24 -11.27
CA LEU A 180 9.12 -14.92 -12.44
C LEU A 180 9.34 -14.15 -13.75
N GLN A 181 9.15 -12.83 -13.72
CA GLN A 181 9.30 -11.99 -14.92
C GLN A 181 10.76 -11.77 -15.34
N ASN A 182 11.69 -11.69 -14.38
CA ASN A 182 13.08 -11.35 -14.68
C ASN A 182 14.02 -12.55 -14.77
N MET A 183 13.73 -13.64 -14.09
CA MET A 183 14.48 -14.91 -14.20
C MET A 183 13.88 -15.85 -15.26
N GLY A 184 12.61 -15.64 -15.64
CA GLY A 184 11.80 -16.62 -16.38
C GLY A 184 11.10 -17.59 -15.42
N GLU A 185 9.98 -18.17 -15.89
CA GLU A 185 9.07 -18.95 -15.05
C GLU A 185 9.75 -20.14 -14.37
N ASP A 186 10.38 -21.00 -15.13
CA ASP A 186 11.06 -22.21 -14.59
C ASP A 186 12.17 -21.85 -13.60
N GLN A 187 12.99 -20.87 -13.93
CA GLN A 187 14.10 -20.44 -13.06
C GLN A 187 13.59 -19.73 -11.82
N GLY A 188 12.55 -18.91 -11.94
CA GLY A 188 11.92 -18.24 -10.81
C GLY A 188 11.33 -19.24 -9.80
N TRP A 189 10.61 -20.26 -10.26
CA TRP A 189 10.09 -21.31 -9.39
C TRP A 189 11.20 -22.16 -8.75
N ASN A 190 12.24 -22.50 -9.49
CA ASN A 190 13.41 -23.22 -8.97
C ASN A 190 14.16 -22.40 -7.92
N TYR A 191 14.30 -21.08 -8.13
CA TYR A 191 14.88 -20.18 -7.15
C TYR A 191 14.05 -20.16 -5.86
N MET A 192 12.74 -19.98 -5.95
CA MET A 192 11.84 -19.95 -4.79
C MET A 192 11.85 -21.28 -4.02
N GLN A 193 11.97 -22.40 -4.71
CA GLN A 193 12.09 -23.73 -4.08
C GLN A 193 13.39 -23.85 -3.25
N LYS A 194 14.49 -23.27 -3.72
CA LYS A 194 15.75 -23.22 -2.95
C LYS A 194 15.62 -22.26 -1.77
N LEU A 195 15.04 -21.06 -2.00
CA LEU A 195 14.83 -20.06 -0.96
C LEU A 195 13.93 -20.59 0.16
N ASP A 196 12.88 -21.34 -0.18
CA ASP A 196 11.95 -21.91 0.80
C ASP A 196 12.65 -22.77 1.84
N GLN A 197 13.75 -23.46 1.50
CA GLN A 197 14.51 -24.26 2.46
C GLN A 197 15.07 -23.42 3.60
N ASN A 198 15.27 -22.11 3.38
CA ASN A 198 15.80 -21.18 4.36
C ASN A 198 14.71 -20.32 5.04
N ILE A 199 13.49 -20.32 4.49
CA ILE A 199 12.35 -19.61 5.07
C ILE A 199 11.91 -20.27 6.37
N ALA A 200 11.82 -19.49 7.44
CA ALA A 200 11.25 -19.90 8.72
C ALA A 200 9.72 -19.95 8.64
N HIS A 201 9.11 -18.91 8.10
CA HIS A 201 7.65 -18.81 7.91
C HIS A 201 7.29 -17.71 6.91
N TYR A 202 6.08 -17.79 6.36
CA TYR A 202 5.48 -16.77 5.51
C TYR A 202 4.43 -15.98 6.31
N THR A 203 4.58 -14.65 6.34
CA THR A 203 3.71 -13.76 7.11
C THR A 203 2.48 -13.33 6.33
N HIS A 204 1.38 -13.01 7.03
CA HIS A 204 0.19 -12.45 6.41
C HIS A 204 0.44 -11.03 5.85
N SER A 205 1.11 -10.18 6.60
CA SER A 205 1.38 -8.77 6.25
C SER A 205 2.70 -8.60 5.51
N GLY A 206 2.72 -7.69 4.52
CA GLY A 206 3.91 -7.34 3.74
C GLY A 206 5.02 -6.67 4.54
N SER A 207 4.67 -5.91 5.57
CA SER A 207 5.62 -5.17 6.42
C SER A 207 6.15 -5.98 7.60
N LYS A 208 5.44 -7.05 8.02
CA LYS A 208 5.75 -7.85 9.21
C LYS A 208 7.16 -8.45 9.20
N PRO A 209 7.71 -8.97 8.09
CA PRO A 209 9.08 -9.53 8.11
C PRO A 209 10.15 -8.50 8.48
N CYS A 210 10.05 -7.24 8.02
CA CYS A 210 10.96 -6.17 8.49
C CYS A 210 10.75 -5.86 9.97
N VAL A 211 9.52 -5.89 10.48
CA VAL A 211 9.24 -5.69 11.91
C VAL A 211 9.90 -6.79 12.72
N GLN A 212 9.72 -8.06 12.34
CA GLN A 212 10.33 -9.21 13.00
C GLN A 212 11.86 -9.15 12.95
N ALA A 213 12.45 -8.77 11.83
CA ALA A 213 13.88 -8.54 11.73
C ALA A 213 14.32 -7.39 12.64
N GLY A 214 13.58 -6.26 12.68
CA GLY A 214 13.90 -5.14 13.58
C GLY A 214 13.87 -5.49 15.06
N MET A 215 12.98 -6.40 15.44
CA MET A 215 12.85 -6.91 16.82
C MET A 215 13.82 -8.06 17.14
N GLY A 216 14.49 -8.61 16.13
CA GLY A 216 15.44 -9.72 16.30
C GLY A 216 14.78 -11.11 16.36
N GLU A 217 13.51 -11.24 15.98
CA GLU A 217 12.81 -12.54 15.88
C GLU A 217 13.36 -13.39 14.73
N VAL A 218 13.79 -12.74 13.65
CA VAL A 218 14.52 -13.34 12.52
C VAL A 218 15.74 -12.47 12.20
N ALA A 219 16.74 -13.04 11.56
CA ALA A 219 17.90 -12.25 11.10
C ALA A 219 17.57 -11.47 9.81
N ILE A 220 16.65 -11.98 9.00
CA ILE A 220 16.37 -11.47 7.66
C ILE A 220 14.85 -11.39 7.44
N GLY A 221 14.37 -10.24 7.01
CA GLY A 221 13.00 -10.06 6.52
C GLY A 221 12.99 -9.61 5.06
N ILE A 222 12.47 -10.43 4.13
CA ILE A 222 12.13 -9.95 2.79
C ILE A 222 10.81 -9.19 2.91
N SER A 223 10.78 -7.89 2.60
CA SER A 223 9.63 -7.04 2.94
C SER A 223 9.64 -5.72 2.16
N MET A 224 8.99 -4.69 2.69
CA MET A 224 8.92 -3.34 2.10
C MET A 224 10.10 -2.48 2.50
N ALA A 225 10.74 -1.84 1.53
CA ALA A 225 11.85 -0.91 1.76
C ALA A 225 11.45 0.26 2.68
N SER A 226 10.25 0.81 2.51
CA SER A 226 9.71 1.90 3.34
C SER A 226 9.56 1.50 4.81
N ARG A 227 9.11 0.27 5.09
CA ARG A 227 9.02 -0.23 6.46
C ARG A 227 10.40 -0.41 7.09
N GLY A 228 11.35 -0.97 6.33
CA GLY A 228 12.74 -1.11 6.78
C GLY A 228 13.39 0.25 7.08
N ALA A 229 13.21 1.22 6.20
CA ALA A 229 13.71 2.59 6.37
C ALA A 229 13.13 3.26 7.63
N LYS A 230 11.81 3.18 7.83
CA LYS A 230 11.11 3.72 9.01
C LYS A 230 11.62 3.09 10.31
N LEU A 231 11.74 1.77 10.36
CA LEU A 231 12.26 1.08 11.55
C LEU A 231 13.71 1.47 11.85
N LYS A 232 14.55 1.62 10.82
CA LYS A 232 15.93 2.10 10.96
C LYS A 232 15.97 3.52 11.50
N THR A 233 15.13 4.42 11.02
CA THR A 233 14.99 5.80 11.54
C THR A 233 14.55 5.79 13.02
N GLN A 234 13.78 4.79 13.45
CA GLN A 234 13.37 4.59 14.82
C GLN A 234 14.44 3.91 15.71
N GLY A 235 15.62 3.61 15.16
CA GLY A 235 16.75 3.05 15.89
C GLY A 235 16.85 1.52 15.83
N ALA A 236 16.04 0.82 15.03
CA ALA A 236 16.22 -0.61 14.84
C ALA A 236 17.58 -0.91 14.16
N PRO A 237 18.31 -1.97 14.59
CA PRO A 237 19.64 -2.29 14.06
C PRO A 237 19.55 -2.98 12.69
N LEU A 238 18.97 -2.28 11.72
CA LEU A 238 18.70 -2.80 10.39
C LEU A 238 19.61 -2.19 9.32
N SER A 239 20.17 -3.04 8.47
CA SER A 239 20.54 -2.68 7.11
C SER A 239 19.38 -2.98 6.17
N VAL A 240 18.96 -1.99 5.38
CA VAL A 240 17.92 -2.15 4.35
C VAL A 240 18.62 -2.35 3.02
N ILE A 241 18.66 -3.59 2.55
CA ILE A 241 19.42 -4.03 1.38
C ILE A 241 18.47 -4.21 0.20
N THR A 242 18.87 -3.72 -0.96
CA THR A 242 18.12 -3.83 -2.22
C THR A 242 18.96 -4.60 -3.23
N PRO A 243 18.85 -5.95 -3.30
CA PRO A 243 19.51 -6.72 -4.35
C PRO A 243 19.00 -6.33 -5.73
N GLU A 244 19.80 -6.58 -6.77
CA GLU A 244 19.35 -6.39 -8.15
C GLU A 244 18.09 -7.22 -8.44
N GLY A 245 17.12 -6.65 -9.17
CA GLY A 245 15.85 -7.30 -9.45
C GLY A 245 14.83 -7.23 -8.29
N ILE A 246 14.87 -6.16 -7.48
CA ILE A 246 13.80 -5.91 -6.50
C ILE A 246 12.48 -5.64 -7.20
N GLY A 247 11.40 -6.25 -6.70
CA GLY A 247 10.05 -5.93 -7.13
C GLY A 247 9.64 -4.51 -6.72
N TRP A 248 8.82 -3.90 -7.56
CA TRP A 248 8.18 -2.62 -7.28
C TRP A 248 6.81 -2.53 -7.95
N GLU A 249 5.91 -1.77 -7.37
CA GLU A 249 4.60 -1.42 -7.94
C GLU A 249 4.18 -0.02 -7.48
N SER A 250 3.18 0.57 -8.14
CA SER A 250 2.46 1.71 -7.58
C SER A 250 1.44 1.26 -6.54
N GLU A 251 1.26 2.02 -5.44
CA GLU A 251 0.02 2.04 -4.69
C GLU A 251 -0.91 3.04 -5.36
N ALA A 252 -2.17 2.67 -5.55
CA ALA A 252 -3.05 3.42 -6.43
C ALA A 252 -4.46 3.63 -5.85
N VAL A 253 -5.17 4.62 -6.41
CA VAL A 253 -6.56 4.96 -6.09
C VAL A 253 -7.46 4.70 -7.29
N GLY A 254 -8.71 4.27 -7.05
CA GLY A 254 -9.70 4.05 -8.08
C GLY A 254 -11.14 4.09 -7.56
N LEU A 255 -12.07 4.41 -8.45
CA LEU A 255 -13.50 4.54 -8.16
C LEU A 255 -14.20 3.20 -8.27
N VAL A 256 -15.00 2.83 -7.26
CA VAL A 256 -15.85 1.62 -7.28
C VAL A 256 -17.32 2.00 -7.45
N LYS A 257 -17.82 2.93 -6.63
CA LYS A 257 -19.18 3.47 -6.73
C LYS A 257 -19.14 4.98 -6.97
N PRO A 258 -19.67 5.46 -8.07
CA PRO A 258 -19.70 6.89 -8.37
C PRO A 258 -20.58 7.67 -7.39
N SER A 259 -20.00 8.67 -6.75
CA SER A 259 -20.67 9.73 -6.00
C SER A 259 -19.75 10.96 -5.99
N ASP A 260 -20.31 12.15 -5.77
CA ASP A 260 -19.52 13.38 -5.66
C ASP A 260 -18.46 13.27 -4.53
N ALA A 261 -18.85 12.75 -3.38
CA ALA A 261 -17.94 12.56 -2.27
C ALA A 261 -16.81 11.55 -2.58
N ALA A 262 -17.12 10.44 -3.25
CA ALA A 262 -16.11 9.45 -3.67
C ALA A 262 -15.12 10.05 -4.69
N GLN A 263 -15.60 10.84 -5.64
CA GLN A 263 -14.76 11.53 -6.62
C GLN A 263 -13.83 12.55 -5.94
N ARG A 264 -14.34 13.33 -4.98
CA ARG A 264 -13.51 14.26 -4.19
C ARG A 264 -12.42 13.55 -3.37
N VAL A 265 -12.67 12.35 -2.86
CA VAL A 265 -11.62 11.52 -2.22
C VAL A 265 -10.53 11.19 -3.22
N ILE A 266 -10.89 10.82 -4.46
CA ILE A 266 -9.91 10.49 -5.50
C ILE A 266 -9.13 11.74 -5.92
N ASP A 267 -9.80 12.86 -6.19
CA ASP A 267 -9.16 14.11 -6.57
C ASP A 267 -8.13 14.57 -5.52
N TRP A 268 -8.52 14.51 -4.25
CA TRP A 268 -7.61 14.86 -3.16
C TRP A 268 -6.44 13.87 -3.04
N SER A 269 -6.70 12.57 -3.18
CA SER A 269 -5.67 11.54 -3.02
C SER A 269 -4.53 11.62 -4.03
N ILE A 270 -4.78 12.23 -5.20
CA ILE A 270 -3.74 12.48 -6.23
C ILE A 270 -3.18 13.91 -6.17
N SER A 271 -3.73 14.78 -5.33
CA SER A 271 -3.32 16.16 -5.22
C SER A 271 -1.88 16.32 -4.72
N LYS A 272 -1.32 17.50 -4.93
CA LYS A 272 0.00 17.85 -4.39
C LYS A 272 0.04 17.71 -2.87
N ALA A 273 -1.00 18.17 -2.17
CA ALA A 273 -1.10 18.08 -0.70
C ALA A 273 -1.04 16.63 -0.20
N ALA A 274 -1.76 15.71 -0.82
CA ALA A 274 -1.68 14.29 -0.48
C ALA A 274 -0.29 13.71 -0.76
N ASN A 275 0.30 14.04 -1.91
CA ASN A 275 1.62 13.56 -2.29
C ASN A 275 2.74 14.11 -1.39
N GLU A 276 2.60 15.30 -0.83
CA GLU A 276 3.49 15.84 0.21
C GLU A 276 3.45 15.04 1.52
N LEU A 277 2.35 14.31 1.78
CA LEU A 277 2.28 13.35 2.88
C LEU A 277 2.90 11.99 2.51
N TYR A 278 2.71 11.54 1.27
CA TYR A 278 3.26 10.26 0.82
C TYR A 278 4.79 10.27 0.77
N ILE A 279 5.40 11.41 0.36
CA ILE A 279 6.86 11.53 0.20
C ILE A 279 7.64 11.31 1.52
N GLU A 280 6.99 11.42 2.67
CA GLU A 280 7.62 11.13 3.95
C GLU A 280 7.98 9.65 4.10
N MET A 281 7.27 8.77 3.38
CA MET A 281 7.43 7.32 3.46
C MET A 281 7.92 6.69 2.14
N TYR A 282 7.54 7.28 1.01
CA TYR A 282 7.82 6.77 -0.33
C TYR A 282 8.63 7.79 -1.13
N PRO A 283 9.83 7.45 -1.61
CA PRO A 283 10.72 8.41 -2.30
C PRO A 283 10.21 8.80 -3.70
N VAL A 284 9.28 8.02 -4.27
CA VAL A 284 8.65 8.27 -5.56
C VAL A 284 7.15 8.35 -5.34
N VAL A 285 6.56 9.49 -5.63
CA VAL A 285 5.13 9.76 -5.51
C VAL A 285 4.49 10.09 -6.84
N GLY A 286 3.16 10.00 -6.93
CA GLY A 286 2.40 10.18 -8.16
C GLY A 286 2.54 11.59 -8.75
N HIS A 287 2.48 12.63 -7.94
CA HIS A 287 2.53 14.02 -8.39
C HIS A 287 3.96 14.42 -8.76
N GLN A 288 4.19 14.83 -10.03
CA GLN A 288 5.54 15.11 -10.58
C GLN A 288 6.26 16.31 -9.93
N ASP A 289 5.51 17.27 -9.37
CA ASP A 289 6.09 18.45 -8.71
C ASP A 289 6.45 18.18 -7.25
N VAL A 290 6.14 17.00 -6.72
CA VAL A 290 6.53 16.61 -5.37
C VAL A 290 7.81 15.77 -5.45
N THR A 291 8.85 16.27 -4.81
CA THR A 291 10.14 15.60 -4.70
C THR A 291 10.64 15.65 -3.27
N GLY A 292 11.31 14.61 -2.85
CA GLY A 292 11.83 14.50 -1.49
C GLY A 292 12.64 13.24 -1.29
N LYS A 293 12.98 12.98 -0.04
CA LYS A 293 13.70 11.76 0.36
C LYS A 293 13.05 11.23 1.64
N ALA A 294 12.65 9.98 1.62
CA ALA A 294 12.34 9.26 2.85
C ALA A 294 13.65 8.97 3.59
N GLU A 295 13.68 9.23 4.89
CA GLU A 295 14.87 9.06 5.72
C GLU A 295 15.29 7.57 5.75
N ASN A 296 16.60 7.30 5.67
CA ASN A 296 17.16 5.95 5.62
C ASN A 296 16.66 5.04 4.50
N PHE A 297 15.93 5.59 3.52
CA PHE A 297 15.46 4.81 2.37
C PHE A 297 16.65 4.41 1.47
N PRO A 298 16.74 3.13 1.05
CA PRO A 298 17.84 2.67 0.21
C PRO A 298 17.74 3.25 -1.22
N ASN A 299 18.86 3.30 -1.94
CA ASN A 299 18.84 3.62 -3.36
C ASN A 299 18.28 2.41 -4.14
N VAL A 300 17.11 2.58 -4.75
CA VAL A 300 16.39 1.52 -5.48
C VAL A 300 16.57 1.58 -6.98
N GLU A 301 16.88 2.76 -7.54
CA GLU A 301 16.81 3.04 -8.98
C GLU A 301 17.60 2.06 -9.86
N LYS A 302 18.79 1.64 -9.39
CA LYS A 302 19.66 0.75 -10.16
C LYS A 302 19.27 -0.72 -10.06
N ASN A 303 18.44 -1.06 -9.07
CA ASN A 303 18.16 -2.44 -8.68
C ASN A 303 16.71 -2.87 -8.99
N MET A 304 15.91 -1.96 -9.56
CA MET A 304 14.52 -2.24 -9.91
C MET A 304 14.40 -3.31 -10.98
N ALA A 305 13.52 -4.28 -10.74
CA ALA A 305 13.10 -5.25 -11.74
C ALA A 305 12.31 -4.57 -12.87
N LYS A 306 12.30 -5.16 -14.05
CA LYS A 306 11.30 -4.81 -15.08
C LYS A 306 9.98 -5.45 -14.68
N MET A 307 8.94 -4.64 -14.50
CA MET A 307 7.63 -5.09 -14.05
C MET A 307 6.55 -4.78 -15.08
N ASP A 308 5.69 -5.75 -15.34
CA ASP A 308 4.47 -5.63 -16.15
C ASP A 308 3.25 -5.85 -15.23
N PHE A 309 2.59 -4.78 -14.83
CA PHE A 309 1.45 -4.82 -13.90
C PHE A 309 0.22 -5.48 -14.52
N ALA A 310 0.00 -5.33 -15.83
CA ALA A 310 -1.11 -5.99 -16.52
C ALA A 310 -0.91 -7.51 -16.52
N ARG A 311 0.29 -7.97 -16.83
CA ARG A 311 0.67 -9.38 -16.75
C ARG A 311 0.53 -9.91 -15.32
N MET A 312 0.96 -9.15 -14.32
CA MET A 312 0.77 -9.51 -12.91
C MET A 312 -0.71 -9.68 -12.54
N GLY A 313 -1.57 -8.79 -13.04
CA GLY A 313 -3.03 -8.90 -12.85
C GLY A 313 -3.60 -10.17 -13.46
N SER A 314 -3.34 -10.42 -14.73
CA SER A 314 -3.89 -11.56 -15.49
C SER A 314 -3.35 -12.91 -15.05
N GLU A 315 -2.07 -13.01 -14.66
CA GLU A 315 -1.44 -14.26 -14.20
C GLU A 315 -1.65 -14.55 -12.70
N ARG A 316 -2.26 -13.61 -11.96
CA ARG A 316 -2.35 -13.66 -10.49
C ARG A 316 -2.91 -14.99 -9.97
N ALA A 317 -4.01 -15.48 -10.54
CA ALA A 317 -4.68 -16.68 -10.05
C ALA A 317 -3.77 -17.92 -10.19
N ASP A 318 -3.11 -18.08 -11.32
CA ASP A 318 -2.24 -19.22 -11.61
C ASP A 318 -0.96 -19.18 -10.77
N VAL A 319 -0.35 -18.01 -10.63
CA VAL A 319 0.83 -17.80 -9.79
C VAL A 319 0.51 -18.13 -8.32
N LEU A 320 -0.60 -17.62 -7.78
CA LEU A 320 -0.99 -17.87 -6.38
C LEU A 320 -1.35 -19.34 -6.15
N LYS A 321 -2.00 -19.99 -7.10
CA LYS A 321 -2.29 -21.42 -7.04
C LYS A 321 -1.01 -22.25 -6.98
N THR A 322 -0.09 -22.02 -7.92
CA THR A 322 1.20 -22.71 -7.97
C THR A 322 2.03 -22.49 -6.72
N TRP A 323 2.04 -21.24 -6.22
CA TRP A 323 2.75 -20.89 -5.00
C TRP A 323 2.17 -21.62 -3.78
N SER A 324 0.85 -21.63 -3.64
CA SER A 324 0.18 -22.30 -2.53
C SER A 324 0.44 -23.82 -2.52
N GLU A 325 0.38 -24.46 -3.67
CA GLU A 325 0.68 -25.89 -3.80
C GLU A 325 2.10 -26.24 -3.38
N LYS A 326 3.07 -25.32 -3.57
CA LYS A 326 4.48 -25.56 -3.29
C LYS A 326 4.93 -25.14 -1.88
N PHE A 327 4.39 -24.03 -1.33
CA PHE A 327 5.04 -23.33 -0.20
C PHE A 327 4.11 -23.00 0.98
N ASP A 328 2.77 -23.15 0.86
CA ASP A 328 1.82 -22.69 1.88
C ASP A 328 1.98 -23.37 3.26
N ALA A 329 2.69 -24.51 3.31
CA ALA A 329 2.90 -25.26 4.55
C ALA A 329 3.61 -24.49 5.69
N LYS A 330 4.35 -23.42 5.34
CA LYS A 330 5.04 -22.54 6.29
C LYS A 330 4.32 -21.22 6.52
N SER A 331 3.13 -21.06 5.99
CA SER A 331 2.33 -19.84 6.15
C SER A 331 1.79 -19.72 7.56
N GLU A 332 1.78 -18.48 8.09
CA GLU A 332 1.08 -18.18 9.33
C GLU A 332 -0.40 -18.59 9.23
N PRO A 333 -1.03 -19.03 10.33
CA PRO A 333 -2.46 -19.33 10.33
C PRO A 333 -3.27 -18.13 9.82
N LYS A 334 -4.28 -18.40 9.02
CA LYS A 334 -5.25 -17.37 8.60
C LYS A 334 -6.02 -16.93 9.83
N SER A 335 -5.86 -15.66 10.22
CA SER A 335 -6.59 -15.05 11.35
C SER A 335 -8.05 -14.81 11.01
#